data_f7c76b34b9ef46b1000fcc393377f026
#
_entry.id   f7c76b34b9ef46b1000fcc393377f026
#
_cell.length_a   1.000
_cell.length_b   1.000
_cell.length_c   1.000
_cell.angle_alpha   90.00
_cell.angle_beta   90.00
_cell.angle_gamma   90.00
#
_symmetry.space_group_name_H-M   'P 1'
#
loop_
_entity.id
_entity.type
_entity.pdbx_description
1 polymer ?
#
loop_
_entity_poly.entity_id
_entity_poly.type
_entity_poly.pdbx_seq_one_letter_code
_entity_poly.pdbx_strand_id
1 'polypeptide(L)'
;MTSVDAKRTLRSAMLAWRADLGEEERRAAAMALVETFRREQPFEAPIVVSGFWPMKDELDIRPLMIELFNQGCELCLPVVIGKGKPLAFRAWRPGDVLEQGVFGTLHPSPRREELVPEALIVPLLACDREGWRLG
;
A
#
# COMPACT_ATOMS: atom_id res chain seq x y z
N MET A 1 -17.73 -3.82 26.82
CA MET A 1 -17.06 -4.05 25.52
C MET A 1 -15.55 -4.07 25.75
N THR A 2 -14.87 -5.10 25.32
CA THR A 2 -13.42 -5.20 25.40
C THR A 2 -12.76 -4.38 24.30
N SER A 3 -11.47 -4.11 24.43
CA SER A 3 -10.67 -3.46 23.40
C SER A 3 -10.69 -4.26 22.08
N VAL A 4 -10.67 -5.60 22.18
CA VAL A 4 -10.74 -6.50 21.01
C VAL A 4 -12.09 -6.36 20.31
N ASP A 5 -13.18 -6.29 21.07
CA ASP A 5 -14.52 -6.13 20.50
C ASP A 5 -14.70 -4.78 19.83
N ALA A 6 -14.16 -3.72 20.45
CA ALA A 6 -14.20 -2.38 19.88
C ALA A 6 -13.43 -2.33 18.54
N LYS A 7 -12.26 -2.95 18.47
CA LYS A 7 -11.48 -3.04 17.23
C LYS A 7 -12.22 -3.83 16.16
N ARG A 8 -12.84 -4.93 16.53
CA ARG A 8 -13.63 -5.76 15.60
C ARG A 8 -14.80 -4.99 15.02
N THR A 9 -15.54 -4.29 15.88
CA THR A 9 -16.67 -3.47 15.47
C THR A 9 -16.24 -2.36 14.52
N LEU A 10 -15.17 -1.65 14.85
CA LEU A 10 -14.64 -0.58 14.02
C LEU A 10 -14.14 -1.12 12.68
N ARG A 11 -13.45 -2.25 12.70
CA ARG A 11 -12.95 -2.88 11.47
C ARG A 11 -14.10 -3.24 10.53
N SER A 12 -15.17 -3.85 11.06
CA SER A 12 -16.35 -4.20 10.27
C SER A 12 -17.02 -2.96 9.67
N ALA A 13 -17.18 -1.90 10.47
CA ALA A 13 -17.79 -0.66 10.01
C ALA A 13 -16.95 0.00 8.90
N MET A 14 -15.65 0.06 9.07
CA MET A 14 -14.76 0.69 8.08
C MET A 14 -14.68 -0.13 6.78
N LEU A 15 -14.66 -1.45 6.88
CA LEU A 15 -14.70 -2.33 5.70
C LEU A 15 -15.99 -2.13 4.91
N ALA A 16 -17.13 -2.06 5.60
CA ALA A 16 -18.42 -1.82 4.95
C ALA A 16 -18.47 -0.44 4.28
N TRP A 17 -18.00 0.59 4.97
CA TRP A 17 -17.92 1.94 4.42
C TRP A 17 -17.05 1.98 3.18
N ARG A 18 -15.86 1.39 3.24
CA ARG A 18 -14.94 1.36 2.11
C ARG A 18 -15.50 0.59 0.92
N ALA A 19 -16.16 -0.53 1.17
CA ALA A 19 -16.79 -1.34 0.11
C ALA A 19 -17.90 -0.60 -0.62
N ASP A 20 -18.53 0.37 0.04
CA ASP A 20 -19.64 1.15 -0.48
C ASP A 20 -19.20 2.34 -1.34
N LEU A 21 -17.92 2.66 -1.36
CA LEU A 21 -17.40 3.74 -2.17
C LEU A 21 -17.52 3.41 -3.66
N GLY A 22 -17.97 4.39 -4.44
CA GLY A 22 -18.10 4.27 -5.89
C GLY A 22 -16.73 4.33 -6.59
N GLU A 23 -16.71 3.91 -7.84
CA GLU A 23 -15.49 3.91 -8.64
C GLU A 23 -14.90 5.31 -8.83
N GLU A 24 -15.75 6.32 -9.04
CA GLU A 24 -15.30 7.71 -9.17
C GLU A 24 -14.67 8.24 -7.89
N GLU A 25 -15.28 7.91 -6.73
CA GLU A 25 -14.75 8.30 -5.43
C GLU A 25 -13.37 7.66 -5.18
N ARG A 26 -13.21 6.41 -5.59
CA ARG A 26 -11.94 5.70 -5.48
C ARG A 26 -10.86 6.32 -6.37
N ARG A 27 -11.24 6.67 -7.59
CA ARG A 27 -10.32 7.34 -8.54
C ARG A 27 -9.92 8.72 -8.03
N ALA A 28 -10.89 9.49 -7.53
CA ALA A 28 -10.63 10.80 -6.95
C ALA A 28 -9.70 10.71 -5.74
N ALA A 29 -9.88 9.70 -4.88
CA ALA A 29 -9.01 9.47 -3.73
C ALA A 29 -7.58 9.13 -4.15
N ALA A 30 -7.42 8.30 -5.18
CA ALA A 30 -6.11 7.95 -5.71
C ALA A 30 -5.37 9.18 -6.24
N MET A 31 -6.07 10.06 -6.93
CA MET A 31 -5.47 11.31 -7.45
C MET A 31 -5.21 12.32 -6.34
N ALA A 32 -6.11 12.42 -5.36
CA ALA A 32 -5.93 13.30 -4.20
C ALA A 32 -4.68 12.89 -3.40
N LEU A 33 -4.40 11.60 -3.32
CA LEU A 33 -3.19 11.09 -2.67
C LEU A 33 -1.93 11.61 -3.38
N VAL A 34 -1.90 11.57 -4.71
CA VAL A 34 -0.78 12.10 -5.48
C VAL A 34 -0.56 13.58 -5.20
N GLU A 35 -1.63 14.37 -5.20
CA GLU A 35 -1.57 15.80 -4.91
C GLU A 35 -1.08 16.07 -3.49
N THR A 36 -1.59 15.32 -2.52
CA THR A 36 -1.15 15.42 -1.12
C THR A 36 0.33 15.11 -1.00
N PHE A 37 0.78 14.07 -1.67
CA PHE A 37 2.19 13.67 -1.65
C PHE A 37 3.08 14.76 -2.24
N ARG A 38 2.69 15.37 -3.35
CA ARG A 38 3.43 16.47 -3.98
C ARG A 38 3.53 17.67 -3.05
N ARG A 39 2.46 17.98 -2.34
CA ARG A 39 2.41 19.12 -1.42
C ARG A 39 3.22 18.89 -0.16
N GLU A 40 3.06 17.72 0.45
CA GLU A 40 3.65 17.41 1.76
C GLU A 40 5.10 16.94 1.67
N GLN A 41 5.50 16.32 0.58
CA GLN A 41 6.85 15.79 0.35
C GLN A 41 7.42 15.08 1.58
N PRO A 42 6.80 13.95 2.01
CA PRO A 42 7.16 13.29 3.25
C PRO A 42 8.59 12.73 3.27
N PHE A 43 9.22 12.61 2.09
CA PHE A 43 10.64 12.28 1.96
C PHE A 43 11.18 12.88 0.67
N GLU A 44 12.50 12.98 0.60
CA GLU A 44 13.20 13.48 -0.61
C GLU A 44 13.48 12.34 -1.58
N ALA A 45 13.04 12.49 -2.82
CA ALA A 45 13.37 11.57 -3.91
C ALA A 45 14.74 11.96 -4.51
N PRO A 46 15.50 11.00 -5.12
CA PRO A 46 15.15 9.59 -5.27
C PRO A 46 15.61 8.72 -4.09
N ILE A 47 14.76 7.81 -3.66
CA ILE A 47 15.07 6.78 -2.67
C ILE A 47 14.41 5.46 -3.09
N VAL A 48 14.66 4.40 -2.33
CA VAL A 48 13.97 3.12 -2.52
C VAL A 48 12.69 3.13 -1.71
N VAL A 49 11.55 2.97 -2.38
CA VAL A 49 10.22 3.03 -1.74
C VAL A 49 9.49 1.71 -1.97
N SER A 50 8.95 1.15 -0.89
CA SER A 50 7.99 0.06 -1.01
C SER A 50 6.58 0.62 -1.08
N GLY A 51 5.88 0.30 -2.17
CA GLY A 51 4.44 0.44 -2.22
C GLY A 51 3.77 -0.85 -1.77
N PHE A 52 2.50 -1.00 -2.09
CA PHE A 52 1.76 -2.25 -1.98
C PHE A 52 0.84 -2.37 -3.19
N TRP A 53 0.48 -3.61 -3.56
CA TRP A 53 -0.50 -3.81 -4.61
C TRP A 53 -1.88 -3.84 -3.97
N PRO A 54 -2.79 -2.91 -4.35
CA PRO A 54 -4.09 -2.82 -3.69
C PRO A 54 -4.89 -4.10 -3.83
N MET A 55 -5.46 -4.56 -2.74
CA MET A 55 -6.37 -5.70 -2.70
C MET A 55 -7.79 -5.19 -2.59
N LYS A 56 -8.71 -5.81 -3.36
CA LYS A 56 -10.14 -5.46 -3.32
C LYS A 56 -10.36 -3.95 -3.45
N ASP A 57 -10.86 -3.35 -2.37
CA ASP A 57 -11.28 -1.96 -2.29
C ASP A 57 -10.31 -1.08 -1.49
N GLU A 58 -9.08 -1.54 -1.29
CA GLU A 58 -8.03 -0.71 -0.69
C GLU A 58 -7.78 0.53 -1.55
N LEU A 59 -7.27 1.59 -0.92
CA LEU A 59 -6.87 2.80 -1.63
C LEU A 59 -5.89 2.46 -2.74
N ASP A 60 -6.17 2.94 -3.94
CA ASP A 60 -5.31 2.67 -5.09
C ASP A 60 -4.10 3.62 -5.08
N ILE A 61 -2.96 3.11 -4.69
CA ILE A 61 -1.72 3.89 -4.67
C ILE A 61 -0.90 3.75 -5.95
N ARG A 62 -1.41 3.04 -6.97
CA ARG A 62 -0.67 2.85 -8.22
C ARG A 62 -0.34 4.16 -8.92
N PRO A 63 -1.25 5.15 -9.00
CA PRO A 63 -0.87 6.46 -9.55
C PRO A 63 0.27 7.12 -8.79
N LEU A 64 0.29 7.01 -7.45
CA LEU A 64 1.39 7.52 -6.65
C LEU A 64 2.70 6.77 -6.93
N MET A 65 2.64 5.46 -7.07
CA MET A 65 3.83 4.67 -7.40
C MET A 65 4.43 5.09 -8.74
N ILE A 66 3.58 5.35 -9.74
CA ILE A 66 4.03 5.83 -11.05
C ILE A 66 4.68 7.21 -10.91
N GLU A 67 4.10 8.09 -10.12
CA GLU A 67 4.67 9.41 -9.83
C GLU A 67 6.06 9.30 -9.21
N LEU A 68 6.21 8.45 -8.21
CA LEU A 68 7.49 8.22 -7.55
C LEU A 68 8.54 7.63 -8.51
N PHE A 69 8.12 6.70 -9.35
CA PHE A 69 8.98 6.15 -10.40
C PHE A 69 9.47 7.24 -11.33
N ASN A 70 8.59 8.14 -11.75
CA ASN A 70 8.94 9.26 -12.63
C ASN A 70 9.87 10.26 -11.96
N GLN A 71 9.88 10.32 -10.64
CA GLN A 71 10.81 11.14 -9.86
C GLN A 71 12.16 10.44 -9.62
N GLY A 72 12.35 9.25 -10.17
CA GLY A 72 13.60 8.52 -10.08
C GLY A 72 13.71 7.54 -8.91
N CYS A 73 12.63 7.34 -8.14
CA CYS A 73 12.63 6.34 -7.07
C CYS A 73 12.72 4.93 -7.62
N GLU A 74 13.46 4.07 -6.94
CA GLU A 74 13.35 2.63 -7.14
C GLU A 74 12.17 2.12 -6.33
N LEU A 75 11.31 1.35 -6.96
CA LEU A 75 10.11 0.82 -6.31
C LEU A 75 10.25 -0.67 -6.04
N CYS A 76 9.65 -1.10 -4.95
CA CYS A 76 9.53 -2.51 -4.63
C CYS A 76 8.15 -2.80 -4.01
N LEU A 77 7.81 -4.08 -3.96
CA LEU A 77 6.58 -4.56 -3.36
C LEU A 77 6.90 -5.66 -2.36
N PRO A 78 6.13 -5.77 -1.26
CA PRO A 78 6.36 -6.78 -0.26
C PRO A 78 5.96 -8.17 -0.75
N VAL A 79 6.73 -9.16 -0.34
CA VAL A 79 6.50 -10.56 -0.66
C VAL A 79 6.48 -11.37 0.64
N VAL A 80 5.44 -12.15 0.83
CA VAL A 80 5.34 -13.08 1.97
C VAL A 80 6.14 -14.32 1.63
N ILE A 81 7.25 -14.54 2.33
CA ILE A 81 8.14 -15.68 2.08
C ILE A 81 7.87 -16.87 3.01
N GLY A 82 7.11 -16.65 4.06
CA GLY A 82 6.73 -17.74 4.98
C GLY A 82 6.06 -17.21 6.23
N LYS A 83 5.33 -18.09 6.91
CA LYS A 83 4.65 -17.76 8.15
C LYS A 83 5.66 -17.40 9.24
N GLY A 84 5.44 -16.28 9.91
CA GLY A 84 6.30 -15.80 10.99
C GLY A 84 7.65 -15.29 10.53
N LYS A 85 7.89 -15.19 9.23
CA LYS A 85 9.13 -14.64 8.67
C LYS A 85 8.93 -13.17 8.26
N PRO A 86 9.99 -12.38 8.30
CA PRO A 86 9.93 -11.01 7.76
C PRO A 86 9.55 -11.01 6.29
N LEU A 87 8.94 -9.93 5.84
CA LEU A 87 8.65 -9.73 4.43
C LEU A 87 9.95 -9.55 3.66
N ALA A 88 10.00 -10.09 2.45
CA ALA A 88 11.00 -9.70 1.47
C ALA A 88 10.41 -8.57 0.60
N PHE A 89 11.25 -7.78 -0.02
CA PHE A 89 10.84 -6.72 -0.92
C PHE A 89 11.55 -6.93 -2.24
N ARG A 90 10.78 -7.01 -3.32
CA ARG A 90 11.34 -7.23 -4.66
C ARG A 90 11.04 -6.06 -5.55
N ALA A 91 12.00 -5.71 -6.40
CA ALA A 91 11.88 -4.61 -7.35
C ALA A 91 10.63 -4.73 -8.22
N TRP A 92 9.98 -3.60 -8.44
CA TRP A 92 8.83 -3.49 -9.31
C TRP A 92 8.93 -2.22 -10.16
N ARG A 93 8.59 -2.33 -11.42
CA ARG A 93 8.47 -1.19 -12.32
C ARG A 93 7.08 -1.18 -12.93
N PRO A 94 6.53 0.00 -13.25
CA PRO A 94 5.25 0.07 -13.95
C PRO A 94 5.24 -0.83 -15.19
N GLY A 95 4.22 -1.67 -15.29
CA GLY A 95 4.09 -2.63 -16.38
C GLY A 95 4.62 -4.03 -16.09
N ASP A 96 5.33 -4.24 -14.99
CA ASP A 96 5.79 -5.58 -14.61
C ASP A 96 4.62 -6.51 -14.34
N VAL A 97 4.72 -7.74 -14.84
CA VAL A 97 3.75 -8.81 -14.57
C VAL A 97 3.98 -9.34 -13.16
N LEU A 98 2.93 -9.38 -12.36
CA LEU A 98 2.96 -9.91 -11.00
C LEU A 98 2.51 -11.36 -10.96
N GLU A 99 3.01 -12.11 -9.98
CA GLU A 99 2.66 -13.50 -9.75
C GLU A 99 1.73 -13.60 -8.54
N GLN A 100 0.87 -14.61 -8.53
CA GLN A 100 0.01 -14.89 -7.38
C GLN A 100 0.81 -15.49 -6.24
N GLY A 101 0.61 -14.95 -5.05
CA GLY A 101 1.15 -15.47 -3.82
C GLY A 101 0.06 -16.03 -2.91
N VAL A 102 0.38 -16.13 -1.63
CA VAL A 102 -0.56 -16.61 -0.61
C VAL A 102 -1.69 -15.60 -0.40
N PHE A 103 -2.86 -16.08 0.01
CA PHE A 103 -4.04 -15.27 0.35
C PHE A 103 -4.48 -14.32 -0.78
N GLY A 104 -4.29 -14.70 -2.04
CA GLY A 104 -4.68 -13.87 -3.18
C GLY A 104 -3.81 -12.64 -3.39
N THR A 105 -2.67 -12.55 -2.73
CA THR A 105 -1.71 -11.45 -2.93
C THR A 105 -1.05 -11.55 -4.29
N LEU A 106 -0.61 -10.40 -4.81
CA LEU A 106 0.20 -10.33 -6.02
C LEU A 106 1.56 -9.76 -5.65
N HIS A 107 2.61 -10.34 -6.21
CA HIS A 107 3.98 -9.95 -5.90
C HIS A 107 4.88 -10.01 -7.13
N PRO A 108 6.03 -9.31 -7.12
CA PRO A 108 7.01 -9.44 -8.19
C PRO A 108 7.62 -10.85 -8.25
N SER A 109 8.03 -11.24 -9.45
CA SER A 109 8.70 -12.52 -9.68
C SER A 109 9.93 -12.70 -8.79
N PRO A 110 10.24 -13.94 -8.35
CA PRO A 110 11.50 -14.23 -7.65
C PRO A 110 12.76 -13.86 -8.42
N ARG A 111 12.63 -13.66 -9.73
CA ARG A 111 13.75 -13.21 -10.58
C ARG A 111 14.07 -11.73 -10.43
N ARG A 112 13.14 -10.97 -9.87
CA ARG A 112 13.36 -9.55 -9.61
C ARG A 112 14.29 -9.37 -8.41
N GLU A 113 15.12 -8.34 -8.47
CA GLU A 113 16.07 -8.02 -7.41
C GLU A 113 15.38 -7.76 -6.08
N GLU A 114 15.95 -8.27 -5.00
CA GLU A 114 15.53 -7.87 -3.66
C GLU A 114 16.11 -6.50 -3.34
N LEU A 115 15.26 -5.64 -2.76
CA LEU A 115 15.64 -4.29 -2.35
C LEU A 115 15.35 -4.11 -0.88
N VAL A 116 16.06 -3.17 -0.26
CA VAL A 116 15.79 -2.73 1.11
C VAL A 116 15.16 -1.34 1.02
N PRO A 117 13.85 -1.20 1.30
CA PRO A 117 13.20 0.09 1.19
C PRO A 117 13.65 1.04 2.29
N GLU A 118 13.78 2.31 1.90
CA GLU A 118 14.07 3.41 2.82
C GLU A 118 12.77 4.04 3.33
N ALA A 119 11.69 3.90 2.58
CA ALA A 119 10.35 4.32 2.97
C ALA A 119 9.34 3.25 2.58
N LEU A 120 8.31 3.12 3.39
CA LEU A 120 7.25 2.14 3.20
C LEU A 120 5.90 2.85 3.17
N ILE A 121 5.13 2.59 2.12
CA ILE A 121 3.73 2.98 2.07
C ILE A 121 2.94 1.76 2.51
N VAL A 122 2.24 1.88 3.64
CA VAL A 122 1.59 0.75 4.30
C VAL A 122 0.07 0.94 4.24
N PRO A 123 -0.69 -0.07 3.80
CA PRO A 123 -2.13 0.03 3.82
C PRO A 123 -2.65 0.03 5.25
N LEU A 124 -3.72 0.77 5.48
CA LEU A 124 -4.44 0.75 6.75
C LEU A 124 -5.93 0.91 6.49
N LEU A 125 -6.72 0.52 7.46
CA LEU A 125 -8.18 0.59 7.35
C LEU A 125 -8.73 1.86 7.99
N ALA A 126 -8.15 2.27 9.10
CA ALA A 126 -8.55 3.48 9.81
C ALA A 126 -7.37 4.04 10.60
N CYS A 127 -7.39 5.33 10.82
CA CYS A 127 -6.41 6.01 11.69
C CYS A 127 -7.08 7.17 12.40
N ASP A 128 -6.47 7.63 13.46
CA ASP A 128 -6.89 8.84 14.16
C ASP A 128 -5.84 9.95 14.03
N ARG A 129 -6.14 11.10 14.60
CA ARG A 129 -5.26 12.27 14.52
C ARG A 129 -3.99 12.13 15.37
N GLU A 130 -3.95 11.16 16.28
CA GLU A 130 -2.80 10.89 17.13
C GLU A 130 -1.82 9.91 16.48
N GLY A 131 -2.18 9.37 15.32
CA GLY A 131 -1.33 8.44 14.60
C GLY A 131 -1.58 6.97 14.91
N TRP A 132 -2.59 6.66 15.73
CA TRP A 132 -3.00 5.27 15.92
C TRP A 132 -3.66 4.73 14.65
N ARG A 133 -3.33 3.51 14.31
CA ARG A 133 -3.86 2.89 13.08
C ARG A 133 -4.46 1.52 13.36
N LEU A 134 -5.47 1.20 12.56
CA LEU A 134 -6.11 -0.10 12.51
C LEU A 134 -5.86 -0.66 11.11
N GLY A 135 -5.08 -1.72 11.02
CA GLY A 135 -4.70 -2.32 9.75
C GLY A 135 -5.27 -3.70 9.54
#